data_948199f6707c43d3aa3b9aa85138f1bc
#
_entry.id   948199f6707c43d3aa3b9aa85138f1bc
#
_cell.length_a   1.000
_cell.length_b   1.000
_cell.length_c   1.000
_cell.angle_alpha   90.00
_cell.angle_beta   90.00
_cell.angle_gamma   90.00
#
_symmetry.space_group_name_H-M   'P 1'
#
loop_
_entity.id
_entity.type
_entity.pdbx_description
1 polymer ?
#
loop_
_entity_poly.entity_id
_entity_poly.type
_entity_poly.pdbx_seq_one_letter_code
_entity_poly.pdbx_strand_id
1 'polypeptide(L)'
;KYIVNTIKSGMLVIDQHRAHKRVLYEQFLQHITVKEAVSQQLLFPLSMKFSNMEIAILAGLKEQLEQTGFVFSKLEGDTVEISGVPISLEASSVAKVFDDLINAIENEVPDNHFSQTDLIAKSLAKSLAIKRGQYLTLQEQEHLVNSLFACKEPLISPTNRATFITMQVDEIDKKFN
;
A
#
# COMPACT_ATOMS: atom_id res chain seq x y z
N LYS A 1 5.63 -16.66 -1.10
CA LYS A 1 6.58 -15.52 -0.99
C LYS A 1 6.99 -15.01 -2.36
N TYR A 2 7.33 -15.91 -3.30
CA TYR A 2 7.68 -15.57 -4.66
C TYR A 2 6.70 -16.21 -5.64
N ILE A 3 6.38 -15.47 -6.71
CA ILE A 3 5.72 -15.99 -7.90
C ILE A 3 6.82 -16.25 -8.93
N VAL A 4 6.79 -17.42 -9.55
CA VAL A 4 7.79 -17.83 -10.54
C VAL A 4 7.08 -18.18 -11.82
N ASN A 5 7.45 -17.52 -12.91
CA ASN A 5 6.92 -17.74 -14.24
C ASN A 5 8.05 -18.04 -15.23
N THR A 6 7.84 -18.98 -16.14
CA THR A 6 8.75 -19.20 -17.25
C THR A 6 8.56 -18.15 -18.33
N ILE A 7 9.67 -17.66 -18.87
CA ILE A 7 9.71 -16.75 -20.02
C ILE A 7 10.64 -17.34 -21.10
N LYS A 8 10.55 -16.86 -22.33
CA LYS A 8 11.34 -17.40 -23.43
C LYS A 8 12.86 -17.39 -23.18
N SER A 9 13.37 -16.42 -22.40
CA SER A 9 14.78 -16.25 -22.07
C SER A 9 15.23 -16.87 -20.74
N GLY A 10 14.30 -17.53 -20.01
CA GLY A 10 14.62 -18.08 -18.71
C GLY A 10 13.43 -18.04 -17.72
N MET A 11 13.61 -17.43 -16.60
CA MET A 11 12.65 -17.40 -15.50
C MET A 11 12.45 -15.99 -14.95
N LEU A 12 11.20 -15.64 -14.66
CA LEU A 12 10.81 -14.42 -13.97
C LEU A 12 10.46 -14.77 -12.53
N VAL A 13 11.11 -14.11 -11.55
CA VAL A 13 10.86 -14.31 -10.11
C VAL A 13 10.38 -13.00 -9.51
N ILE A 14 9.15 -12.98 -9.02
CA ILE A 14 8.47 -11.79 -8.48
C ILE A 14 8.35 -11.93 -6.95
N ASP A 15 8.79 -10.92 -6.20
CA ASP A 15 8.50 -10.80 -4.77
C ASP A 15 7.07 -10.27 -4.61
N GLN A 16 6.13 -11.14 -4.20
CA GLN A 16 4.71 -10.80 -4.14
C GLN A 16 4.40 -9.64 -3.18
N HIS A 17 5.14 -9.50 -2.07
CA HIS A 17 4.95 -8.39 -1.14
C HIS A 17 5.40 -7.04 -1.75
N ARG A 18 6.57 -7.03 -2.41
CA ARG A 18 7.09 -5.81 -3.05
C ARG A 18 6.28 -5.41 -4.27
N ALA A 19 5.84 -6.40 -5.05
CA ALA A 19 4.95 -6.19 -6.19
C ALA A 19 3.63 -5.56 -5.75
N HIS A 20 2.99 -6.13 -4.72
CA HIS A 20 1.74 -5.59 -4.20
C HIS A 20 1.90 -4.18 -3.59
N LYS A 21 3.04 -3.91 -2.93
CA LYS A 21 3.35 -2.54 -2.47
C LYS A 21 3.43 -1.54 -3.61
N ARG A 22 4.02 -1.91 -4.75
CA ARG A 22 4.07 -1.03 -5.94
C ARG A 22 2.69 -0.79 -6.50
N VAL A 23 1.90 -1.83 -6.66
CA VAL A 23 0.52 -1.75 -7.16
C VAL A 23 -0.33 -0.82 -6.28
N LEU A 24 -0.36 -1.08 -4.97
CA LEU A 24 -1.14 -0.25 -4.03
C LEU A 24 -0.67 1.20 -3.99
N TYR A 25 0.64 1.43 -4.00
CA TYR A 25 1.20 2.77 -4.00
C TYR A 25 0.74 3.59 -5.20
N GLU A 26 0.81 3.04 -6.41
CA GLU A 26 0.37 3.76 -7.61
C GLU A 26 -1.15 3.95 -7.63
N GLN A 27 -1.92 2.99 -7.12
CA GLN A 27 -3.36 3.14 -6.95
C GLN A 27 -3.71 4.28 -5.99
N PHE A 28 -3.07 4.35 -4.81
CA PHE A 28 -3.31 5.44 -3.87
C PHE A 28 -2.87 6.80 -4.40
N LEU A 29 -1.72 6.88 -5.07
CA LEU A 29 -1.31 8.11 -5.74
C LEU A 29 -2.35 8.58 -6.77
N GLN A 30 -2.87 7.65 -7.57
CA GLN A 30 -3.90 7.95 -8.55
C GLN A 30 -5.18 8.45 -7.87
N HIS A 31 -5.67 7.75 -6.85
CA HIS A 31 -6.89 8.14 -6.12
C HIS A 31 -6.76 9.54 -5.51
N ILE A 32 -5.64 9.85 -4.85
CA ILE A 32 -5.40 11.16 -4.27
C ILE A 32 -5.33 12.25 -5.35
N THR A 33 -4.73 11.94 -6.50
CA THR A 33 -4.55 12.92 -7.60
C THR A 33 -5.84 13.17 -8.37
N VAL A 34 -6.62 12.12 -8.65
CA VAL A 34 -7.86 12.19 -9.46
C VAL A 34 -9.08 12.46 -8.56
N LYS A 35 -8.96 12.28 -7.24
CA LYS A 35 -10.03 12.45 -6.24
C LYS A 35 -11.22 11.49 -6.45
N GLU A 36 -10.95 10.31 -6.94
CA GLU A 36 -11.94 9.26 -7.23
C GLU A 36 -11.62 7.97 -6.46
N ALA A 37 -11.84 7.97 -5.15
CA ALA A 37 -11.72 6.75 -4.37
C ALA A 37 -13.07 6.12 -4.11
N VAL A 38 -13.11 4.79 -4.14
CA VAL A 38 -14.28 4.02 -3.74
C VAL A 38 -14.14 3.62 -2.28
N SER A 39 -15.17 3.94 -1.49
CA SER A 39 -15.25 3.64 -0.07
C SER A 39 -16.19 2.48 0.20
N GLN A 40 -15.79 1.56 1.06
CA GLN A 40 -16.67 0.57 1.65
C GLN A 40 -17.28 1.14 2.93
N GLN A 41 -18.60 1.29 2.95
CA GLN A 41 -19.31 1.74 4.14
C GLN A 41 -19.28 0.65 5.22
N LEU A 42 -19.03 1.06 6.46
CA LEU A 42 -19.05 0.19 7.61
C LEU A 42 -20.47 0.12 8.19
N LEU A 43 -20.88 -1.08 8.59
CA LEU A 43 -22.19 -1.27 9.23
C LEU A 43 -22.28 -0.52 10.58
N PHE A 44 -21.18 -0.47 11.30
CA PHE A 44 -21.01 0.32 12.53
C PHE A 44 -19.75 1.17 12.39
N PRO A 45 -19.79 2.47 12.73
CA PRO A 45 -18.61 3.32 12.74
C PRO A 45 -17.56 2.78 13.72
N LEU A 46 -16.29 2.89 13.31
CA LEU A 46 -15.16 2.59 14.19
C LEU A 46 -14.80 3.84 14.98
N SER A 47 -14.83 3.76 16.28
CA SER A 47 -14.42 4.84 17.18
C SER A 47 -13.05 4.51 17.80
N MET A 48 -12.11 5.44 17.66
CA MET A 48 -10.73 5.30 18.13
C MET A 48 -10.34 6.56 18.90
N LYS A 49 -9.48 6.38 19.92
CA LYS A 49 -8.96 7.48 20.71
C LYS A 49 -7.51 7.76 20.37
N PHE A 50 -7.20 9.04 20.21
CA PHE A 50 -5.88 9.55 19.91
C PHE A 50 -5.56 10.75 20.81
N SER A 51 -4.28 11.03 21.00
CA SER A 51 -3.83 12.24 21.68
C SER A 51 -4.15 13.49 20.82
N ASN A 52 -4.15 14.67 21.44
CA ASN A 52 -4.39 15.93 20.73
C ASN A 52 -3.39 16.16 19.57
N MET A 53 -2.14 15.69 19.74
CA MET A 53 -1.11 15.82 18.72
C MET A 53 -1.40 14.91 17.52
N GLU A 54 -1.78 13.66 17.77
CA GLU A 54 -2.16 12.70 16.73
C GLU A 54 -3.42 13.15 15.98
N ILE A 55 -4.42 13.69 16.70
CA ILE A 55 -5.62 14.29 16.08
C ILE A 55 -5.23 15.44 15.14
N ALA A 56 -4.32 16.31 15.56
CA ALA A 56 -3.85 17.43 14.73
C ALA A 56 -3.17 16.92 13.43
N ILE A 57 -2.36 15.85 13.54
CA ILE A 57 -1.74 15.18 12.39
C ILE A 57 -2.83 14.65 11.46
N LEU A 58 -3.79 13.86 11.97
CA LEU A 58 -4.85 13.26 11.17
C LEU A 58 -5.76 14.33 10.54
N ALA A 59 -6.05 15.42 11.25
CA ALA A 59 -6.81 16.54 10.73
C ALA A 59 -6.09 17.23 9.55
N GLY A 60 -4.77 17.37 9.64
CA GLY A 60 -3.95 17.90 8.54
C GLY A 60 -3.90 17.01 7.30
N LEU A 61 -4.21 15.72 7.44
CA LEU A 61 -4.21 14.73 6.35
C LEU A 61 -5.62 14.31 5.91
N LYS A 62 -6.66 14.87 6.53
CA LYS A 62 -8.04 14.43 6.34
C LYS A 62 -8.44 14.40 4.87
N GLU A 63 -8.20 15.47 4.13
CA GLU A 63 -8.58 15.57 2.71
C GLU A 63 -7.94 14.46 1.89
N GLN A 64 -6.64 14.21 2.05
CA GLN A 64 -5.93 13.18 1.31
C GLN A 64 -6.39 11.77 1.72
N LEU A 65 -6.67 11.55 3.01
CA LEU A 65 -7.20 10.27 3.48
C LEU A 65 -8.61 10.01 2.93
N GLU A 66 -9.47 11.01 2.88
CA GLU A 66 -10.79 10.91 2.25
C GLU A 66 -10.68 10.58 0.75
N GLN A 67 -9.68 11.14 0.07
CA GLN A 67 -9.38 10.81 -1.33
C GLN A 67 -8.88 9.38 -1.54
N THR A 68 -8.44 8.68 -0.49
CA THR A 68 -8.09 7.25 -0.56
C THR A 68 -9.26 6.32 -0.20
N GLY A 69 -10.41 6.86 0.18
CA GLY A 69 -11.62 6.10 0.49
C GLY A 69 -11.96 5.98 1.99
N PHE A 70 -11.25 6.69 2.88
CA PHE A 70 -11.73 6.86 4.25
C PHE A 70 -12.91 7.83 4.30
N VAL A 71 -13.86 7.57 5.20
CA VAL A 71 -14.97 8.48 5.49
C VAL A 71 -14.97 8.75 6.99
N PHE A 72 -14.65 9.99 7.35
CA PHE A 72 -14.66 10.44 8.73
C PHE A 72 -16.06 10.93 9.11
N SER A 73 -16.71 10.32 10.09
CA SER A 73 -17.95 10.81 10.69
C SER A 73 -17.67 11.78 11.84
N LYS A 74 -16.49 11.63 12.51
CA LYS A 74 -16.02 12.54 13.55
C LYS A 74 -14.48 12.59 13.56
N LEU A 75 -13.93 13.79 13.72
CA LEU A 75 -12.49 14.03 13.90
C LEU A 75 -12.32 15.27 14.76
N GLU A 76 -12.54 15.14 16.06
CA GLU A 76 -12.45 16.24 17.03
C GLU A 76 -12.28 15.73 18.46
N GLY A 77 -11.74 16.59 19.33
CA GLY A 77 -11.42 16.23 20.70
C GLY A 77 -10.31 15.18 20.75
N ASP A 78 -10.57 14.06 21.41
CA ASP A 78 -9.68 12.89 21.50
C ASP A 78 -10.18 11.70 20.64
N THR A 79 -11.20 11.92 19.81
CA THR A 79 -11.92 10.83 19.15
C THR A 79 -11.95 10.99 17.63
N VAL A 80 -11.62 9.89 16.96
CA VAL A 80 -11.80 9.69 15.52
C VAL A 80 -12.86 8.64 15.30
N GLU A 81 -13.87 8.96 14.50
CA GLU A 81 -14.88 8.00 14.06
C GLU A 81 -14.84 7.85 12.54
N ILE A 82 -14.74 6.61 12.09
CA ILE A 82 -14.68 6.22 10.68
C ILE A 82 -15.94 5.45 10.33
N SER A 83 -16.68 5.94 9.35
CA SER A 83 -17.89 5.28 8.81
C SER A 83 -17.66 4.57 7.49
N GLY A 84 -16.52 4.81 6.82
CA GLY A 84 -16.14 4.12 5.59
C GLY A 84 -14.64 3.98 5.46
N VAL A 85 -14.21 2.94 4.76
CA VAL A 85 -12.79 2.59 4.55
C VAL A 85 -12.51 2.28 3.08
N PRO A 86 -11.25 2.40 2.61
CA PRO A 86 -10.84 1.91 1.29
C PRO A 86 -11.26 0.44 1.10
N ILE A 87 -11.68 0.04 -0.10
CA ILE A 87 -12.12 -1.35 -0.40
C ILE A 87 -11.04 -2.39 -0.05
N SER A 88 -9.78 -2.03 -0.20
CA SER A 88 -8.63 -2.90 0.09
C SER A 88 -8.29 -3.02 1.58
N LEU A 89 -9.03 -2.32 2.46
CA LEU A 89 -8.75 -2.25 3.89
C LEU A 89 -9.82 -2.96 4.71
N GLU A 90 -9.41 -3.95 5.50
CA GLU A 90 -10.28 -4.54 6.52
C GLU A 90 -10.46 -3.60 7.71
N ALA A 91 -11.68 -3.49 8.22
CA ALA A 91 -12.04 -2.66 9.38
C ALA A 91 -11.12 -2.90 10.60
N SER A 92 -10.75 -4.15 10.86
CA SER A 92 -9.84 -4.56 11.94
C SER A 92 -8.42 -3.98 11.83
N SER A 93 -8.01 -3.55 10.66
CA SER A 93 -6.67 -3.04 10.37
C SER A 93 -6.58 -1.50 10.43
N VAL A 94 -7.71 -0.79 10.55
CA VAL A 94 -7.77 0.69 10.50
C VAL A 94 -6.90 1.33 11.57
N ALA A 95 -7.02 0.89 12.83
CA ALA A 95 -6.22 1.44 13.93
C ALA A 95 -4.72 1.32 13.65
N LYS A 96 -4.27 0.15 13.23
CA LYS A 96 -2.87 -0.08 12.88
C LYS A 96 -2.40 0.79 11.71
N VAL A 97 -3.24 0.98 10.70
CA VAL A 97 -2.91 1.85 9.56
C VAL A 97 -2.68 3.28 10.02
N PHE A 98 -3.53 3.79 10.92
CA PHE A 98 -3.36 5.14 11.45
C PHE A 98 -2.14 5.27 12.37
N ASP A 99 -1.87 4.28 13.23
CA ASP A 99 -0.65 4.25 14.04
C ASP A 99 0.60 4.24 13.14
N ASP A 100 0.64 3.38 12.11
CA ASP A 100 1.76 3.32 11.16
C ASP A 100 1.94 4.65 10.40
N LEU A 101 0.84 5.33 10.03
CA LEU A 101 0.85 6.62 9.34
C LEU A 101 1.36 7.74 10.25
N ILE A 102 0.83 7.85 11.47
CA ILE A 102 1.24 8.85 12.47
C ILE A 102 2.73 8.68 12.77
N ASN A 103 3.16 7.45 13.07
CA ASN A 103 4.57 7.14 13.31
C ASN A 103 5.47 7.52 12.12
N ALA A 104 5.01 7.33 10.88
CA ALA A 104 5.77 7.70 9.70
C ALA A 104 5.96 9.23 9.63
N ILE A 105 4.91 10.00 9.94
CA ILE A 105 4.96 11.47 9.92
C ILE A 105 5.85 12.01 11.04
N GLU A 106 5.76 11.45 12.25
CA GLU A 106 6.56 11.88 13.39
C GLU A 106 8.05 11.59 13.23
N ASN A 107 8.39 10.49 12.53
CA ASN A 107 9.78 10.05 12.37
C ASN A 107 10.43 10.48 11.05
N GLU A 108 9.66 10.90 10.06
CA GLU A 108 10.23 11.47 8.84
C GLU A 108 10.52 12.96 9.07
N VAL A 109 11.81 13.28 9.19
CA VAL A 109 12.29 14.66 9.00
C VAL A 109 11.82 15.11 7.63
N PRO A 110 11.13 16.26 7.48
CA PRO A 110 10.66 16.70 6.16
C PRO A 110 11.88 17.04 5.30
N ASP A 111 12.35 16.06 4.55
CA ASP A 111 13.12 16.33 3.35
C ASP A 111 12.16 17.05 2.40
N ASN A 112 12.51 18.25 1.99
CA ASN A 112 11.70 19.15 1.15
C ASN A 112 11.25 18.57 -0.20
N HIS A 113 11.43 17.27 -0.45
CA HIS A 113 11.15 16.58 -1.69
C HIS A 113 9.98 15.59 -1.65
N PHE A 114 9.42 15.28 -0.47
CA PHE A 114 8.27 14.37 -0.37
C PHE A 114 6.98 15.14 -0.10
N SER A 115 6.04 15.04 -1.04
CA SER A 115 4.69 15.56 -0.81
C SER A 115 3.97 14.68 0.24
N GLN A 116 3.05 15.27 1.02
CA GLN A 116 2.16 14.52 1.93
C GLN A 116 1.46 13.36 1.22
N THR A 117 1.09 13.56 -0.05
CA THR A 117 0.51 12.54 -0.93
C THR A 117 1.39 11.30 -1.06
N ASP A 118 2.69 11.50 -1.32
CA ASP A 118 3.66 10.39 -1.45
C ASP A 118 3.79 9.62 -0.13
N LEU A 119 3.89 10.33 0.99
CA LEU A 119 3.99 9.73 2.32
C LEU A 119 2.76 8.88 2.66
N ILE A 120 1.56 9.41 2.45
CA ILE A 120 0.30 8.69 2.67
C ILE A 120 0.24 7.45 1.79
N ALA A 121 0.50 7.60 0.48
CA ALA A 121 0.46 6.48 -0.45
C ALA A 121 1.47 5.37 -0.08
N LYS A 122 2.70 5.72 0.33
CA LYS A 122 3.71 4.78 0.80
C LYS A 122 3.30 4.08 2.09
N SER A 123 2.78 4.83 3.07
CA SER A 123 2.36 4.28 4.36
C SER A 123 1.19 3.31 4.20
N LEU A 124 0.15 3.71 3.46
CA LEU A 124 -0.99 2.84 3.16
C LEU A 124 -0.56 1.59 2.39
N ALA A 125 0.26 1.74 1.35
CA ALA A 125 0.78 0.61 0.58
C ALA A 125 1.62 -0.35 1.43
N LYS A 126 2.39 0.16 2.40
CA LYS A 126 3.18 -0.66 3.33
C LYS A 126 2.27 -1.46 4.26
N SER A 127 1.25 -0.83 4.83
CA SER A 127 0.36 -1.46 5.81
C SER A 127 -0.59 -2.48 5.18
N LEU A 128 -1.01 -2.24 3.93
CA LEU A 128 -2.01 -3.06 3.22
C LEU A 128 -1.40 -4.13 2.30
N ALA A 129 -0.08 -4.09 2.07
CA ALA A 129 0.54 -5.07 1.18
C ALA A 129 0.40 -6.50 1.72
N ILE A 130 0.19 -7.45 0.81
CA ILE A 130 0.21 -8.89 1.07
C ILE A 130 1.38 -9.22 2.00
N LYS A 131 1.10 -9.92 3.11
CA LYS A 131 2.13 -10.30 4.08
C LYS A 131 3.15 -11.25 3.46
N ARG A 132 4.40 -11.14 3.89
CA ARG A 132 5.46 -12.05 3.40
C ARG A 132 5.13 -13.49 3.75
N GLY A 133 5.11 -14.35 2.74
CA GLY A 133 4.81 -15.77 2.92
C GLY A 133 3.31 -16.10 2.88
N GLN A 134 2.42 -15.12 2.75
CA GLN A 134 1.00 -15.35 2.53
C GLN A 134 0.82 -16.15 1.23
N TYR A 135 -0.01 -17.19 1.30
CA TYR A 135 -0.38 -17.98 0.12
C TYR A 135 -1.34 -17.18 -0.75
N LEU A 136 -1.12 -17.22 -2.05
CA LEU A 136 -2.01 -16.68 -3.07
C LEU A 136 -2.47 -17.82 -3.97
N THR A 137 -3.74 -17.86 -4.29
CA THR A 137 -4.30 -18.74 -5.34
C THR A 137 -3.71 -18.35 -6.70
N LEU A 138 -3.81 -19.25 -7.67
CA LEU A 138 -3.32 -18.97 -9.03
C LEU A 138 -3.97 -17.71 -9.63
N GLN A 139 -5.25 -17.52 -9.42
CA GLN A 139 -5.99 -16.35 -9.90
C GLN A 139 -5.50 -15.04 -9.24
N GLU A 140 -5.24 -15.07 -7.93
CA GLU A 140 -4.67 -13.90 -7.22
C GLU A 140 -3.23 -13.60 -7.68
N GLN A 141 -2.43 -14.63 -7.96
CA GLN A 141 -1.09 -14.46 -8.52
C GLN A 141 -1.14 -13.81 -9.91
N GLU A 142 -2.01 -14.29 -10.80
CA GLU A 142 -2.20 -13.72 -12.13
C GLU A 142 -2.67 -12.26 -12.05
N HIS A 143 -3.63 -11.98 -11.18
CA HIS A 143 -4.10 -10.61 -10.95
C HIS A 143 -2.98 -9.70 -10.49
N LEU A 144 -2.17 -10.14 -9.51
CA LEU A 144 -1.04 -9.37 -9.00
C LEU A 144 0.02 -9.11 -10.07
N VAL A 145 0.36 -10.12 -10.88
CA VAL A 145 1.32 -10.00 -11.98
C VAL A 145 0.82 -8.99 -13.01
N ASN A 146 -0.42 -9.11 -13.45
CA ASN A 146 -1.02 -8.20 -14.42
C ASN A 146 -1.07 -6.76 -13.88
N SER A 147 -1.46 -6.58 -12.62
CA SER A 147 -1.49 -5.27 -11.96
C SER A 147 -0.10 -4.65 -11.84
N LEU A 148 0.93 -5.46 -11.51
CA LEU A 148 2.30 -4.99 -11.44
C LEU A 148 2.79 -4.46 -12.78
N PHE A 149 2.58 -5.21 -13.86
CA PHE A 149 3.05 -4.79 -15.20
C PHE A 149 2.20 -3.67 -15.80
N ALA A 150 1.04 -3.37 -15.25
CA ALA A 150 0.26 -2.17 -15.56
C ALA A 150 0.75 -0.91 -14.81
N CYS A 151 1.61 -1.04 -13.80
CA CYS A 151 2.22 0.09 -13.11
C CYS A 151 3.16 0.88 -14.03
N LYS A 152 3.35 2.17 -13.74
CA LYS A 152 4.30 3.04 -14.45
C LYS A 152 5.76 2.62 -14.19
N GLU A 153 6.05 2.17 -12.96
CA GLU A 153 7.40 1.75 -12.54
C GLU A 153 7.39 0.33 -11.94
N PRO A 154 7.13 -0.71 -12.74
CA PRO A 154 6.97 -2.07 -12.21
C PRO A 154 8.25 -2.68 -11.63
N LEU A 155 9.43 -2.18 -12.02
CA LEU A 155 10.74 -2.75 -11.66
C LEU A 155 11.10 -2.56 -10.19
N ILE A 156 10.64 -1.47 -9.57
CA ILE A 156 11.02 -1.08 -8.21
C ILE A 156 9.82 -0.84 -7.31
N SER A 157 9.95 -1.22 -6.05
CA SER A 157 8.96 -0.89 -5.01
C SER A 157 9.06 0.59 -4.59
N PRO A 158 8.07 1.18 -3.90
CA PRO A 158 8.16 2.55 -3.39
C PRO A 158 9.35 2.81 -2.44
N THR A 159 10.03 1.76 -2.00
CA THR A 159 11.24 1.81 -1.16
C THR A 159 12.51 1.44 -1.93
N ASN A 160 12.53 1.64 -3.24
CA ASN A 160 13.67 1.39 -4.13
C ASN A 160 14.26 -0.03 -4.04
N ARG A 161 13.40 -1.04 -3.90
CA ARG A 161 13.78 -2.46 -3.92
C ARG A 161 13.19 -3.14 -5.14
N ALA A 162 13.95 -3.98 -5.81
CA ALA A 162 13.45 -4.75 -6.95
C ALA A 162 12.17 -5.51 -6.60
N THR A 163 11.15 -5.39 -7.43
CA THR A 163 9.87 -6.12 -7.33
C THR A 163 9.96 -7.49 -7.96
N PHE A 164 10.74 -7.62 -9.02
CA PHE A 164 11.05 -8.87 -9.68
C PHE A 164 12.47 -8.89 -10.21
N ILE A 165 12.96 -10.06 -10.52
CA ILE A 165 14.22 -10.32 -11.21
C ILE A 165 13.97 -11.31 -12.35
N THR A 166 14.81 -11.28 -13.38
CA THR A 166 14.88 -12.30 -14.41
C THR A 166 16.15 -13.12 -14.20
N MET A 167 16.06 -14.44 -14.38
CA MET A 167 17.19 -15.35 -14.42
C MET A 167 17.27 -15.95 -15.82
N GLN A 168 18.35 -15.73 -16.53
CA GLN A 168 18.53 -16.27 -17.87
C GLN A 168 18.85 -17.77 -17.81
N VAL A 169 18.61 -18.50 -18.91
CA VAL A 169 18.90 -19.93 -18.99
C VAL A 169 20.35 -20.23 -18.61
N ASP A 170 21.29 -19.45 -19.12
CA ASP A 170 22.72 -19.60 -18.82
C ASP A 170 23.07 -19.42 -17.33
N GLU A 171 22.33 -18.58 -16.61
CA GLU A 171 22.50 -18.40 -15.17
C GLU A 171 21.97 -19.62 -14.38
N ILE A 172 20.90 -20.21 -14.90
CA ILE A 172 20.32 -21.44 -14.33
C ILE A 172 21.28 -22.60 -14.58
N ASP A 173 21.77 -22.79 -15.80
CA ASP A 173 22.70 -23.84 -16.18
C ASP A 173 23.97 -23.81 -15.34
N LYS A 174 24.51 -22.62 -15.05
CA LYS A 174 25.67 -22.45 -14.16
C LYS A 174 25.44 -22.93 -12.72
N LYS A 175 24.20 -23.14 -12.30
CA LYS A 175 23.88 -23.67 -10.95
C LYS A 175 23.89 -25.19 -10.89
N PHE A 176 23.84 -25.86 -12.06
CA PHE A 176 23.87 -27.31 -12.19
C PHE A 176 25.27 -27.87 -12.57
N ASN A 177 26.17 -26.97 -12.94
CA ASN A 177 27.60 -27.26 -13.19
C ASN A 177 28.42 -26.82 -11.94
#